data_9ba6f83a9c7be3fa076e8b5fd7b5ed82
#
_entry.id   9ba6f83a9c7be3fa076e8b5fd7b5ed82
#
_cell.length_a   1.000
_cell.length_b   1.000
_cell.length_c   1.000
_cell.angle_alpha   90.00
_cell.angle_beta   90.00
_cell.angle_gamma   90.00
#
_symmetry.space_group_name_H-M   'P 1'
#
loop_
_entity.id
_entity.type
_entity.pdbx_description
1 polymer ?
#
loop_
_entity_poly.entity_id
_entity_poly.type
_entity_poly.pdbx_seq_one_letter_code
_entity_poly.pdbx_strand_id
1 'polypeptide(L)'
;TSSESSIEKINVQRGLIYDSTGKVLVTNKGSQAITYTKPRTITNKGMYDIANQVGSYLKLNDDQQISTANFAMYYIQSPKRAAKVVAASGTTAAPGTDQYVDDLTDYIEKHKSQFSLNDAQLNKAKIFQKMANAYSLSTVYLKENDVSQEEIANIGERQSKMPGVRVGIYYTRDYPGGQDIKSLIGATSTSKSGLPSDSVNELLAKGYARDDIVGTSYLEKQYEDTLKGSKGRVKVTTNKDGQTTEDKIYAGQVGGDLNLTINNKFQDDVEKILRDNIPGGNTTGAYAVVLNPKTGGVYASSGINRDATTGALTSDALSTVNQANVVGSVVKPATITTGFMNNVITPQNNVLTDQPIKVAGTSPKTSWWNQNGSGNMPLTADKALMMSSNTYVMQVMLKLGGLNYYDGMSLASLPTSVFQTMRDGFSRFGLGVKTGIDLPGEITGLRGKTTREDIGKALDESFGQYDTYTTMQLAQYVATIANGGYRVRPHIVQSITNHNSKNQKVTTTIPTEIMGTVNWNADQRQLIWDGMNEVVHSSSSYATGAGLKDIKPAVSAKTGTAETFTNGQPTLTSSLISFVPNSDVALAVVVPGVDQATENVNQKIGKAIYAAYWKDVEHASSADK
;
A
#
# COMPACT_ATOMS: atom_id res chain seq x y z
N THR A 1 -17.53 17.51 50.09
CA THR A 1 -16.21 17.76 49.50
C THR A 1 -16.05 16.97 48.21
N SER A 2 -16.70 17.33 47.12
CA SER A 2 -16.51 16.64 45.86
C SER A 2 -15.53 17.40 44.96
N SER A 3 -14.27 16.98 44.93
CA SER A 3 -13.38 17.32 43.86
C SER A 3 -13.63 16.33 42.73
N GLU A 4 -13.91 16.83 41.53
CA GLU A 4 -14.00 15.99 40.35
C GLU A 4 -12.61 15.83 39.74
N SER A 5 -12.26 14.60 39.35
CA SER A 5 -11.03 14.35 38.63
C SER A 5 -11.31 13.71 37.30
N SER A 6 -10.54 14.10 36.30
CA SER A 6 -10.57 13.54 34.94
C SER A 6 -9.18 13.21 34.44
N ILE A 7 -9.07 12.29 33.51
CA ILE A 7 -7.83 11.96 32.83
C ILE A 7 -7.82 12.67 31.47
N GLU A 8 -6.87 13.58 31.27
CA GLU A 8 -6.65 14.22 29.99
C GLU A 8 -5.54 13.51 29.24
N LYS A 9 -5.73 13.31 27.94
CA LYS A 9 -4.75 12.70 27.04
C LYS A 9 -3.95 13.78 26.35
N ILE A 10 -2.64 13.57 26.23
CA ILE A 10 -1.72 14.48 25.55
C ILE A 10 -1.11 13.75 24.36
N ASN A 11 -1.22 14.36 23.17
CA ASN A 11 -0.71 13.80 21.94
C ASN A 11 0.81 13.71 21.95
N VAL A 12 1.33 12.68 21.30
CA VAL A 12 2.77 12.46 21.10
C VAL A 12 3.07 12.44 19.61
N GLN A 13 4.36 12.58 19.27
CA GLN A 13 4.80 12.51 17.88
C GLN A 13 4.61 11.11 17.32
N ARG A 14 4.15 11.06 16.07
CA ARG A 14 4.13 9.85 15.27
C ARG A 14 5.56 9.45 14.89
N GLY A 15 5.84 8.15 14.79
CA GLY A 15 7.16 7.64 14.42
C GLY A 15 7.64 8.18 13.08
N LEU A 16 8.94 8.32 12.92
CA LEU A 16 9.57 8.77 11.68
C LEU A 16 9.76 7.59 10.73
N ILE A 17 9.98 7.87 9.46
CA ILE A 17 10.27 6.86 8.44
C ILE A 17 11.59 7.22 7.76
N TYR A 18 12.52 6.27 7.76
CA TYR A 18 13.85 6.39 7.16
C TYR A 18 14.01 5.40 6.02
N ASP A 19 14.77 5.77 5.01
CA ASP A 19 15.18 4.81 3.98
C ASP A 19 16.32 3.90 4.48
N SER A 20 16.80 2.99 3.63
CA SER A 20 17.84 2.02 3.97
C SER A 20 19.20 2.67 4.31
N THR A 21 19.43 3.90 3.88
CA THR A 21 20.68 4.63 4.16
C THR A 21 20.59 5.52 5.40
N GLY A 22 19.43 5.58 6.06
CA GLY A 22 19.17 6.46 7.18
C GLY A 22 18.65 7.84 6.81
N LYS A 23 18.36 8.08 5.53
CA LYS A 23 17.76 9.34 5.09
C LYS A 23 16.33 9.42 5.60
N VAL A 24 15.96 10.57 6.17
CA VAL A 24 14.59 10.83 6.65
C VAL A 24 13.67 11.01 5.46
N LEU A 25 12.67 10.15 5.36
CA LEU A 25 11.64 10.21 4.32
C LEU A 25 10.37 10.89 4.81
N VAL A 26 10.02 10.67 6.08
CA VAL A 26 8.83 11.25 6.71
C VAL A 26 9.22 11.71 8.11
N THR A 27 8.88 12.94 8.42
CA THR A 27 9.03 13.54 9.73
C THR A 27 7.74 14.25 10.15
N ASN A 28 7.77 14.93 11.28
CA ASN A 28 6.63 15.66 11.79
C ASN A 28 6.93 17.15 11.88
N LYS A 29 5.89 17.95 11.61
CA LYS A 29 5.85 19.36 11.95
C LYS A 29 4.95 19.55 13.15
N GLY A 30 5.46 20.17 14.20
CA GLY A 30 4.68 20.55 15.37
C GLY A 30 4.28 22.01 15.31
N SER A 31 3.03 22.32 15.59
CA SER A 31 2.53 23.67 15.78
C SER A 31 1.79 23.77 17.12
N GLN A 32 1.84 24.95 17.74
CA GLN A 32 1.10 25.17 18.97
C GLN A 32 -0.40 25.13 18.70
N ALA A 33 -1.13 24.53 19.63
CA ALA A 33 -2.56 24.32 19.50
C ALA A 33 -3.26 24.55 20.84
N ILE A 34 -4.56 24.78 20.76
CA ILE A 34 -5.44 24.80 21.92
C ILE A 34 -6.33 23.57 21.85
N THR A 35 -6.32 22.74 22.89
CA THR A 35 -7.08 21.51 22.98
C THR A 35 -8.18 21.59 24.05
N TYR A 36 -9.16 20.69 23.88
CA TYR A 36 -10.21 20.50 24.90
C TYR A 36 -10.43 19.01 25.13
N THR A 37 -10.37 18.59 26.38
CA THR A 37 -10.74 17.23 26.79
C THR A 37 -12.11 17.28 27.46
N LYS A 38 -13.10 16.62 26.87
CA LYS A 38 -14.47 16.60 27.36
C LYS A 38 -14.57 15.67 28.57
N PRO A 39 -14.97 16.17 29.75
CA PRO A 39 -15.17 15.31 30.92
C PRO A 39 -16.33 14.33 30.70
N ARG A 40 -16.38 13.29 31.53
CA ARG A 40 -17.43 12.26 31.45
C ARG A 40 -18.83 12.87 31.56
N THR A 41 -19.00 13.83 32.45
CA THR A 41 -20.25 14.54 32.64
C THR A 41 -20.01 16.04 32.60
N ILE A 42 -20.58 16.68 31.62
CA ILE A 42 -20.62 18.13 31.52
C ILE A 42 -21.93 18.54 30.87
N THR A 43 -22.56 19.59 31.40
CA THR A 43 -23.80 20.13 30.83
C THR A 43 -23.51 21.04 29.65
N ASN A 44 -24.51 21.28 28.81
CA ASN A 44 -24.43 22.28 27.75
C ASN A 44 -24.12 23.67 28.31
N LYS A 45 -24.69 24.02 29.45
CA LYS A 45 -24.39 25.28 30.14
C LYS A 45 -22.92 25.36 30.55
N GLY A 46 -22.38 24.27 31.10
CA GLY A 46 -20.96 24.20 31.46
C GLY A 46 -20.03 24.40 30.28
N MET A 47 -20.30 23.74 29.14
CA MET A 47 -19.55 23.93 27.89
C MET A 47 -19.71 25.35 27.35
N TYR A 48 -20.92 25.90 27.42
CA TYR A 48 -21.20 27.28 27.03
C TYR A 48 -20.34 28.28 27.82
N ASP A 49 -20.27 28.14 29.14
CA ASP A 49 -19.47 29.03 29.99
C ASP A 49 -17.98 28.94 29.63
N ILE A 50 -17.44 27.74 29.43
CA ILE A 50 -16.05 27.55 29.05
C ILE A 50 -15.80 28.12 27.63
N ALA A 51 -16.69 27.85 26.67
CA ALA A 51 -16.57 28.36 25.30
C ALA A 51 -16.55 29.89 25.26
N ASN A 52 -17.36 30.53 26.09
CA ASN A 52 -17.38 32.00 26.21
C ASN A 52 -16.08 32.55 26.78
N GLN A 53 -15.51 31.91 27.79
CA GLN A 53 -14.22 32.30 28.36
C GLN A 53 -13.09 32.11 27.30
N VAL A 54 -13.03 30.96 26.67
CA VAL A 54 -12.04 30.65 25.63
C VAL A 54 -12.16 31.64 24.48
N GLY A 55 -13.36 31.88 23.99
CA GLY A 55 -13.64 32.78 22.86
C GLY A 55 -13.31 34.25 23.13
N SER A 56 -13.11 34.65 24.41
CA SER A 56 -12.62 35.98 24.73
C SER A 56 -11.13 36.15 24.41
N TYR A 57 -10.38 35.05 24.28
CA TYR A 57 -8.93 35.05 24.02
C TYR A 57 -8.54 34.32 22.75
N LEU A 58 -9.41 33.50 22.21
CA LEU A 58 -9.15 32.66 21.04
C LEU A 58 -10.12 33.02 19.91
N LYS A 59 -9.58 33.33 18.73
CA LYS A 59 -10.37 33.59 17.53
C LYS A 59 -10.14 32.48 16.51
N LEU A 60 -11.20 31.79 16.13
CA LEU A 60 -11.14 30.78 15.06
C LEU A 60 -11.12 31.47 13.70
N ASN A 61 -10.18 31.05 12.84
CA ASN A 61 -10.03 31.56 11.48
C ASN A 61 -10.52 30.54 10.43
N ASP A 62 -11.15 29.46 10.89
CA ASP A 62 -11.67 28.44 9.97
C ASP A 62 -13.03 28.88 9.40
N ASP A 63 -13.37 28.29 8.27
CA ASP A 63 -14.65 28.49 7.57
C ASP A 63 -15.71 27.46 7.99
N GLN A 64 -15.53 26.84 9.16
CA GLN A 64 -16.45 25.85 9.70
C GLN A 64 -17.86 26.41 9.86
N GLN A 65 -18.85 25.71 9.32
CA GLN A 65 -20.25 26.05 9.49
C GLN A 65 -20.77 25.51 10.82
N ILE A 66 -21.59 26.33 11.49
CA ILE A 66 -22.29 25.88 12.70
C ILE A 66 -23.55 25.15 12.27
N SER A 67 -23.73 23.90 12.74
CA SER A 67 -24.98 23.17 12.51
C SER A 67 -26.16 23.90 13.18
N THR A 68 -27.36 23.74 12.61
CA THR A 68 -28.55 24.34 13.20
C THR A 68 -28.81 23.86 14.61
N ALA A 69 -28.55 22.60 14.90
CA ALA A 69 -28.70 22.01 16.23
C ALA A 69 -27.72 22.63 17.25
N ASN A 70 -26.45 22.78 16.90
CA ASN A 70 -25.46 23.40 17.79
C ASN A 70 -25.68 24.91 17.95
N PHE A 71 -26.10 25.56 16.87
CA PHE A 71 -26.50 26.98 16.96
C PHE A 71 -27.64 27.19 17.96
N ALA A 72 -28.70 26.40 17.84
CA ALA A 72 -29.86 26.47 18.71
C ALA A 72 -29.47 26.18 20.16
N MET A 73 -28.67 25.14 20.40
CA MET A 73 -28.24 24.77 21.76
C MET A 73 -27.38 25.86 22.40
N TYR A 74 -26.47 26.47 21.65
CA TYR A 74 -25.67 27.60 22.13
C TYR A 74 -26.56 28.80 22.41
N TYR A 75 -27.48 29.12 21.50
CA TYR A 75 -28.33 30.30 21.57
C TYR A 75 -29.15 30.34 22.87
N ILE A 76 -29.79 29.24 23.26
CA ILE A 76 -30.67 29.15 24.41
C ILE A 76 -29.94 29.15 25.76
N GLN A 77 -28.62 29.01 25.80
CA GLN A 77 -27.88 29.04 27.06
C GLN A 77 -27.84 30.42 27.70
N SER A 78 -28.03 31.49 26.93
CA SER A 78 -28.22 32.83 27.48
C SER A 78 -29.65 33.02 27.96
N PRO A 79 -29.89 33.41 29.24
CA PRO A 79 -31.25 33.64 29.73
C PRO A 79 -32.03 34.65 28.88
N LYS A 80 -31.38 35.71 28.44
CA LYS A 80 -32.00 36.77 27.60
C LYS A 80 -32.43 36.21 26.24
N ARG A 81 -31.55 35.45 25.60
CA ARG A 81 -31.87 34.85 24.30
C ARG A 81 -32.92 33.74 24.44
N ALA A 82 -32.88 32.94 25.49
CA ALA A 82 -33.88 31.92 25.76
C ALA A 82 -35.28 32.56 25.98
N ALA A 83 -35.37 33.66 26.71
CA ALA A 83 -36.63 34.39 26.91
C ALA A 83 -37.23 34.87 25.57
N LYS A 84 -36.38 35.30 24.62
CA LYS A 84 -36.81 35.69 23.29
C LYS A 84 -37.46 34.51 22.54
N VAL A 85 -36.86 33.31 22.64
CA VAL A 85 -37.38 32.10 21.99
C VAL A 85 -38.68 31.66 22.66
N VAL A 86 -38.76 31.70 23.99
CA VAL A 86 -39.98 31.38 24.73
C VAL A 86 -41.14 32.26 24.25
N ALA A 87 -40.91 33.57 24.15
CA ALA A 87 -41.94 34.53 23.70
C ALA A 87 -42.38 34.22 22.25
N ALA A 88 -41.45 33.88 21.36
CA ALA A 88 -41.74 33.60 19.97
C ALA A 88 -42.44 32.25 19.77
N SER A 89 -42.00 31.21 20.49
CA SER A 89 -42.50 29.83 20.36
C SER A 89 -43.83 29.60 21.08
N GLY A 90 -44.13 30.37 22.11
CA GLY A 90 -45.31 30.16 22.96
C GLY A 90 -45.26 28.88 23.79
N THR A 91 -44.07 28.28 23.99
CA THR A 91 -43.95 27.08 24.80
C THR A 91 -44.46 27.27 26.23
N THR A 92 -45.12 26.25 26.75
CA THR A 92 -45.58 26.17 28.14
C THR A 92 -44.72 25.20 28.97
N ALA A 93 -43.71 24.59 28.36
CA ALA A 93 -42.83 23.67 29.05
C ALA A 93 -42.08 24.39 30.19
N ALA A 94 -41.88 23.69 31.31
CA ALA A 94 -41.18 24.23 32.46
C ALA A 94 -39.69 24.39 32.19
N PRO A 95 -39.06 25.55 32.51
CA PRO A 95 -37.61 25.72 32.38
C PRO A 95 -36.83 24.60 33.10
N GLY A 96 -35.75 24.14 32.51
CA GLY A 96 -34.90 23.07 33.05
C GLY A 96 -35.37 21.66 32.73
N THR A 97 -36.44 21.50 31.98
CA THR A 97 -36.91 20.19 31.49
C THR A 97 -36.40 19.92 30.10
N ASP A 98 -36.31 18.63 29.74
CA ASP A 98 -35.92 18.22 28.35
C ASP A 98 -36.92 18.75 27.34
N GLN A 99 -38.21 18.75 27.68
CA GLN A 99 -39.26 19.28 26.80
C GLN A 99 -39.06 20.77 26.52
N TYR A 100 -38.66 21.54 27.52
CA TYR A 100 -38.33 22.96 27.33
C TYR A 100 -37.18 23.17 26.35
N VAL A 101 -36.10 22.41 26.51
CA VAL A 101 -34.95 22.46 25.61
C VAL A 101 -35.36 22.06 24.17
N ASP A 102 -36.10 20.97 24.03
CA ASP A 102 -36.57 20.48 22.73
C ASP A 102 -37.48 21.51 22.05
N ASP A 103 -38.43 22.09 22.76
CA ASP A 103 -39.34 23.08 22.20
C ASP A 103 -38.59 24.31 21.69
N LEU A 104 -37.63 24.81 22.47
CA LEU A 104 -36.86 26.00 22.07
C LEU A 104 -35.92 25.71 20.90
N THR A 105 -35.19 24.58 20.92
CA THR A 105 -34.25 24.23 19.87
C THR A 105 -34.98 23.91 18.55
N ASP A 106 -36.09 23.18 18.60
CA ASP A 106 -36.92 22.91 17.44
C ASP A 106 -37.46 24.19 16.80
N TYR A 107 -37.91 25.13 17.65
CA TYR A 107 -38.38 26.42 17.14
C TYR A 107 -37.29 27.21 16.43
N ILE A 108 -36.09 27.27 16.99
CA ILE A 108 -34.94 27.96 16.39
C ILE A 108 -34.59 27.30 15.03
N GLU A 109 -34.53 25.96 14.97
CA GLU A 109 -34.20 25.23 13.76
C GLU A 109 -35.19 25.50 12.65
N LYS A 110 -36.48 25.60 12.97
CA LYS A 110 -37.56 25.89 12.01
C LYS A 110 -37.63 27.35 11.59
N HIS A 111 -37.13 28.26 12.41
CA HIS A 111 -37.23 29.72 12.24
C HIS A 111 -35.87 30.40 12.36
N LYS A 112 -34.84 29.78 11.80
CA LYS A 112 -33.44 30.22 11.97
C LYS A 112 -33.20 31.68 11.58
N SER A 113 -33.89 32.19 10.56
CA SER A 113 -33.76 33.59 10.12
C SER A 113 -34.19 34.63 11.19
N GLN A 114 -34.96 34.25 12.18
CA GLN A 114 -35.40 35.13 13.24
C GLN A 114 -34.36 35.30 14.35
N PHE A 115 -33.32 34.49 14.37
CA PHE A 115 -32.32 34.47 15.43
C PHE A 115 -30.92 34.64 14.84
N SER A 116 -30.19 35.60 15.39
CA SER A 116 -28.83 35.90 14.91
C SER A 116 -27.87 36.09 16.07
N LEU A 117 -26.60 35.86 15.80
CA LEU A 117 -25.50 36.13 16.71
C LEU A 117 -24.52 37.08 16.02
N ASN A 118 -23.90 37.98 16.80
CA ASN A 118 -22.83 38.81 16.24
C ASN A 118 -21.55 37.99 16.03
N ASP A 119 -20.53 38.58 15.41
CA ASP A 119 -19.29 37.88 15.08
C ASP A 119 -18.58 37.31 16.33
N ALA A 120 -18.53 38.05 17.40
CA ALA A 120 -17.94 37.56 18.67
C ALA A 120 -18.69 36.37 19.23
N GLN A 121 -20.03 36.42 19.19
CA GLN A 121 -20.88 35.30 19.64
C GLN A 121 -20.77 34.10 18.70
N LEU A 122 -20.67 34.32 17.39
CA LEU A 122 -20.47 33.25 16.41
C LEU A 122 -19.13 32.53 16.62
N ASN A 123 -18.07 33.28 16.95
CA ASN A 123 -16.77 32.69 17.30
C ASN A 123 -16.91 31.76 18.53
N LYS A 124 -17.60 32.22 19.57
CA LYS A 124 -17.85 31.42 20.79
C LYS A 124 -18.74 30.22 20.50
N ALA A 125 -19.73 30.36 19.64
CA ALA A 125 -20.61 29.28 19.21
C ALA A 125 -19.86 28.19 18.44
N LYS A 126 -18.91 28.58 17.60
CA LYS A 126 -18.02 27.62 16.87
C LYS A 126 -17.17 26.81 17.87
N ILE A 127 -16.61 27.48 18.88
CA ILE A 127 -15.86 26.81 19.95
C ILE A 127 -16.78 25.85 20.72
N PHE A 128 -17.96 26.28 21.07
CA PHE A 128 -18.98 25.46 21.73
C PHE A 128 -19.31 24.22 20.91
N GLN A 129 -19.47 24.36 19.59
CA GLN A 129 -19.75 23.24 18.69
C GLN A 129 -18.65 22.19 18.73
N LYS A 130 -17.39 22.61 18.67
CA LYS A 130 -16.25 21.69 18.75
C LYS A 130 -16.24 20.93 20.09
N MET A 131 -16.56 21.59 21.16
CA MET A 131 -16.67 20.99 22.51
C MET A 131 -17.86 20.02 22.59
N ALA A 132 -19.03 20.44 22.12
CA ALA A 132 -20.26 19.64 22.15
C ALA A 132 -20.16 18.37 21.31
N ASN A 133 -19.51 18.44 20.15
CA ASN A 133 -19.34 17.32 19.25
C ASN A 133 -18.25 16.34 19.69
N ALA A 134 -17.42 16.70 20.66
CA ALA A 134 -16.40 15.79 21.18
C ALA A 134 -17.05 14.64 21.98
N TYR A 135 -16.44 13.47 21.91
CA TYR A 135 -16.84 12.34 22.76
C TYR A 135 -16.33 12.54 24.18
N SER A 136 -17.07 12.03 25.15
CA SER A 136 -16.65 12.04 26.56
C SER A 136 -15.27 11.39 26.71
N LEU A 137 -14.41 12.01 27.49
CA LEU A 137 -13.04 11.60 27.79
C LEU A 137 -12.08 11.68 26.58
N SER A 138 -12.53 12.22 25.45
CA SER A 138 -11.65 12.42 24.30
C SER A 138 -11.16 13.87 24.21
N THR A 139 -9.98 14.05 23.62
CA THR A 139 -9.35 15.36 23.42
C THR A 139 -9.49 15.76 21.95
N VAL A 140 -9.98 16.98 21.74
CA VAL A 140 -10.12 17.57 20.39
C VAL A 140 -9.36 18.88 20.32
N TYR A 141 -9.04 19.33 19.10
CA TYR A 141 -8.43 20.63 18.86
C TYR A 141 -9.52 21.70 18.75
N LEU A 142 -9.39 22.76 19.55
CA LEU A 142 -10.20 23.96 19.36
C LEU A 142 -9.60 24.83 18.26
N LYS A 143 -8.27 24.98 18.27
CA LYS A 143 -7.53 25.66 17.20
C LYS A 143 -6.16 25.00 17.06
N GLU A 144 -5.78 24.62 15.84
CA GLU A 144 -4.50 23.95 15.58
C GLU A 144 -3.65 24.65 14.51
N ASN A 145 -4.19 25.61 13.81
CA ASN A 145 -3.48 26.37 12.79
C ASN A 145 -3.45 27.86 13.15
N ASP A 146 -2.29 28.49 12.95
CA ASP A 146 -2.12 29.93 13.12
C ASP A 146 -2.52 30.46 14.51
N VAL A 147 -2.25 29.66 15.53
CA VAL A 147 -2.46 30.11 16.91
C VAL A 147 -1.38 31.13 17.25
N SER A 148 -1.80 32.35 17.62
CA SER A 148 -0.86 33.42 17.92
C SER A 148 -0.18 33.23 19.27
N GLN A 149 0.98 33.85 19.44
CA GLN A 149 1.68 33.87 20.72
C GLN A 149 0.83 34.49 21.83
N GLU A 150 0.06 35.52 21.49
CA GLU A 150 -0.88 36.16 22.42
C GLU A 150 -2.00 35.21 22.85
N GLU A 151 -2.57 34.47 21.93
CA GLU A 151 -3.58 33.44 22.23
C GLU A 151 -3.01 32.35 23.13
N ILE A 152 -1.79 31.85 22.85
CA ILE A 152 -1.10 30.87 23.68
C ILE A 152 -0.88 31.37 25.10
N ALA A 153 -0.38 32.62 25.25
CA ALA A 153 -0.10 33.21 26.54
C ALA A 153 -1.40 33.40 27.33
N ASN A 154 -2.44 33.96 26.74
CA ASN A 154 -3.71 34.23 27.39
C ASN A 154 -4.42 32.95 27.83
N ILE A 155 -4.45 31.93 27.00
CA ILE A 155 -5.05 30.64 27.35
C ILE A 155 -4.20 29.93 28.41
N GLY A 156 -2.87 29.89 28.22
CA GLY A 156 -1.95 29.24 29.15
C GLY A 156 -2.04 29.78 30.56
N GLU A 157 -2.13 31.11 30.71
CA GLU A 157 -2.27 31.75 32.02
C GLU A 157 -3.61 31.44 32.74
N ARG A 158 -4.62 31.06 31.96
CA ARG A 158 -6.01 30.89 32.45
C ARG A 158 -6.52 29.46 32.37
N GLN A 159 -5.68 28.50 31.92
CA GLN A 159 -6.18 27.13 31.76
C GLN A 159 -6.65 26.48 33.08
N SER A 160 -6.14 26.93 34.24
CA SER A 160 -6.63 26.47 35.53
C SER A 160 -8.10 26.88 35.82
N LYS A 161 -8.62 27.89 35.12
CA LYS A 161 -10.01 28.38 35.22
C LYS A 161 -10.92 27.87 34.11
N MET A 162 -10.35 27.15 33.13
CA MET A 162 -11.08 26.62 31.99
C MET A 162 -10.89 25.09 31.93
N PRO A 163 -11.65 24.36 32.77
CA PRO A 163 -11.46 22.90 32.86
C PRO A 163 -11.54 22.21 31.52
N GLY A 164 -10.55 21.36 31.23
CA GLY A 164 -10.43 20.62 29.97
C GLY A 164 -9.67 21.36 28.87
N VAL A 165 -9.49 22.68 29.00
CA VAL A 165 -8.77 23.49 28.00
C VAL A 165 -7.28 23.50 28.31
N ARG A 166 -6.45 23.28 27.29
CA ARG A 166 -5.01 23.18 27.44
C ARG A 166 -4.28 23.71 26.21
N VAL A 167 -3.12 24.30 26.44
CA VAL A 167 -2.13 24.52 25.38
C VAL A 167 -1.47 23.19 25.07
N GLY A 168 -1.46 22.81 23.81
CA GLY A 168 -0.87 21.56 23.33
C GLY A 168 -0.13 21.75 22.03
N ILE A 169 0.17 20.64 21.37
CA ILE A 169 0.88 20.63 20.08
C ILE A 169 0.07 19.79 19.10
N TYR A 170 -0.08 20.34 17.89
CA TYR A 170 -0.64 19.62 16.75
C TYR A 170 0.50 19.18 15.84
N TYR A 171 0.58 17.88 15.57
CA TYR A 171 1.60 17.31 14.70
C TYR A 171 1.00 16.95 13.35
N THR A 172 1.67 17.39 12.28
CA THR A 172 1.35 16.99 10.91
C THR A 172 2.54 16.29 10.28
N ARG A 173 2.28 15.49 9.26
CA ARG A 173 3.34 14.83 8.50
C ARG A 173 4.02 15.79 7.54
N ASP A 174 5.33 15.64 7.42
CA ASP A 174 6.17 16.31 6.42
C ASP A 174 6.97 15.22 5.68
N TYR A 175 7.10 15.38 4.36
CA TYR A 175 7.65 14.37 3.45
C TYR A 175 8.92 14.88 2.75
N PRO A 176 10.04 15.05 3.46
CA PRO A 176 11.29 15.52 2.84
C PRO A 176 11.89 14.54 1.83
N GLY A 177 11.43 13.27 1.82
CA GLY A 177 11.84 12.26 0.85
C GLY A 177 11.31 12.48 -0.57
N GLY A 178 10.37 13.40 -0.75
CA GLY A 178 9.78 13.72 -2.06
C GLY A 178 8.49 12.99 -2.35
N GLN A 179 7.89 13.28 -3.51
CA GLN A 179 6.55 12.79 -3.88
C GLN A 179 6.55 11.34 -4.35
N ASP A 180 7.64 10.86 -4.94
CA ASP A 180 7.70 9.52 -5.52
C ASP A 180 7.58 8.45 -4.42
N ILE A 181 8.36 8.58 -3.36
CA ILE A 181 8.27 7.65 -2.23
C ILE A 181 6.95 7.80 -1.45
N LYS A 182 6.31 8.97 -1.52
CA LYS A 182 5.03 9.22 -0.86
C LYS A 182 3.94 8.30 -1.38
N SER A 183 3.95 7.93 -2.66
CA SER A 183 2.97 6.99 -3.22
C SER A 183 3.03 5.60 -2.58
N LEU A 184 4.18 5.23 -2.01
CA LEU A 184 4.37 3.97 -1.30
C LEU A 184 4.10 4.10 0.20
N ILE A 185 4.48 5.23 0.78
CA ILE A 185 4.30 5.52 2.21
C ILE A 185 2.84 5.77 2.53
N GLY A 186 2.13 6.50 1.67
CA GLY A 186 0.74 6.85 1.88
C GLY A 186 0.56 8.11 2.69
N ALA A 187 -0.63 8.26 3.25
CA ALA A 187 -1.08 9.48 3.91
C ALA A 187 -1.67 9.18 5.28
N THR A 188 -1.84 10.24 6.04
CA THR A 188 -2.57 10.24 7.31
C THR A 188 -3.82 11.09 7.18
N SER A 189 -4.79 10.87 8.09
CA SER A 189 -5.90 11.79 8.28
C SER A 189 -5.38 13.12 8.85
N THR A 190 -6.23 14.14 8.78
CA THR A 190 -5.98 15.45 9.40
C THR A 190 -7.06 15.73 10.43
N SER A 191 -6.83 16.70 11.31
CA SER A 191 -7.87 17.14 12.27
C SER A 191 -9.14 17.60 11.55
N LYS A 192 -9.00 18.25 10.40
CA LYS A 192 -10.12 18.76 9.59
C LYS A 192 -10.89 17.62 8.91
N SER A 193 -10.22 16.64 8.33
CA SER A 193 -10.88 15.49 7.69
C SER A 193 -11.49 14.52 8.71
N GLY A 194 -10.95 14.47 9.92
CA GLY A 194 -11.35 13.53 10.94
C GLY A 194 -10.95 12.09 10.63
N LEU A 195 -11.39 11.17 11.46
CA LEU A 195 -11.12 9.74 11.24
C LEU A 195 -11.84 9.26 9.96
N PRO A 196 -11.25 8.27 9.23
CA PRO A 196 -11.88 7.72 8.04
C PRO A 196 -13.30 7.20 8.31
N SER A 197 -14.25 7.56 7.46
CA SER A 197 -15.68 7.25 7.65
C SER A 197 -15.98 5.75 7.68
N ASP A 198 -15.19 4.95 6.97
CA ASP A 198 -15.34 3.49 6.88
C ASP A 198 -14.86 2.76 8.15
N SER A 199 -14.01 3.39 8.96
CA SER A 199 -13.41 2.78 10.16
C SER A 199 -13.60 3.62 11.44
N VAL A 200 -14.39 4.69 11.39
CA VAL A 200 -14.54 5.61 12.52
C VAL A 200 -15.03 4.93 13.80
N ASN A 201 -16.04 4.07 13.70
CA ASN A 201 -16.58 3.37 14.85
C ASN A 201 -15.58 2.41 15.50
N GLU A 202 -14.84 1.68 14.68
CA GLU A 202 -13.79 0.78 15.15
C GLU A 202 -12.66 1.55 15.84
N LEU A 203 -12.22 2.66 15.25
CA LEU A 203 -11.15 3.50 15.81
C LEU A 203 -11.57 4.15 17.11
N LEU A 204 -12.79 4.68 17.19
CA LEU A 204 -13.33 5.24 18.44
C LEU A 204 -13.38 4.17 19.54
N ALA A 205 -13.78 2.95 19.22
CA ALA A 205 -13.80 1.83 20.16
C ALA A 205 -12.39 1.47 20.66
N LYS A 206 -11.35 1.71 19.85
CA LYS A 206 -9.93 1.53 20.23
C LYS A 206 -9.36 2.70 21.03
N GLY A 207 -10.14 3.74 21.30
CA GLY A 207 -9.70 4.90 22.07
C GLY A 207 -9.19 6.08 21.25
N TYR A 208 -9.33 6.07 19.94
CA TYR A 208 -9.02 7.23 19.11
C TYR A 208 -10.03 8.35 19.33
N ALA A 209 -9.54 9.59 19.32
CA ALA A 209 -10.39 10.77 19.23
C ALA A 209 -10.70 11.11 17.79
N ARG A 210 -11.80 11.84 17.55
CA ARG A 210 -12.21 12.22 16.18
C ARG A 210 -11.17 13.02 15.43
N ASP A 211 -10.37 13.80 16.12
CA ASP A 211 -9.33 14.66 15.54
C ASP A 211 -7.97 13.96 15.49
N ASP A 212 -7.88 12.72 15.91
CA ASP A 212 -6.63 11.99 15.90
C ASP A 212 -6.13 11.76 14.48
N ILE A 213 -4.82 11.80 14.33
CA ILE A 213 -4.14 11.48 13.08
C ILE A 213 -3.90 9.98 13.04
N VAL A 214 -4.41 9.36 11.99
CA VAL A 214 -4.31 7.93 11.75
C VAL A 214 -3.84 7.69 10.32
N GLY A 215 -3.05 6.64 10.09
CA GLY A 215 -2.66 6.23 8.76
C GLY A 215 -3.87 5.81 7.93
N THR A 216 -4.04 6.40 6.75
CA THR A 216 -5.20 6.15 5.89
C THR A 216 -4.88 5.28 4.69
N SER A 217 -3.59 5.16 4.33
CA SER A 217 -3.16 4.38 3.16
C SER A 217 -1.73 3.86 3.34
N TYR A 218 -1.42 2.81 2.62
CA TYR A 218 -0.10 2.19 2.39
C TYR A 218 0.69 1.93 3.67
N LEU A 219 1.96 2.32 3.77
CA LEU A 219 2.77 2.04 4.96
C LEU A 219 2.25 2.75 6.21
N GLU A 220 1.76 3.97 6.06
CA GLU A 220 1.18 4.71 7.19
C GLU A 220 0.01 3.95 7.82
N LYS A 221 -0.83 3.33 7.00
CA LYS A 221 -1.95 2.50 7.46
C LYS A 221 -1.47 1.14 7.98
N GLN A 222 -0.60 0.48 7.22
CA GLN A 222 -0.11 -0.87 7.56
C GLN A 222 0.58 -0.90 8.92
N TYR A 223 1.34 0.14 9.24
CA TYR A 223 2.12 0.24 10.47
C TYR A 223 1.55 1.25 11.47
N GLU A 224 0.25 1.53 11.40
CA GLU A 224 -0.42 2.49 12.29
C GLU A 224 -0.13 2.19 13.76
N ASP A 225 -0.26 0.93 14.20
CA ASP A 225 -0.06 0.55 15.60
C ASP A 225 1.37 0.79 16.09
N THR A 226 2.36 0.69 15.20
CA THR A 226 3.75 1.00 15.52
C THR A 226 4.00 2.51 15.55
N LEU A 227 3.48 3.22 14.55
CA LEU A 227 3.77 4.63 14.33
C LEU A 227 3.05 5.57 15.30
N LYS A 228 1.86 5.21 15.78
CA LYS A 228 1.01 6.11 16.57
C LYS A 228 1.59 6.50 17.93
N GLY A 229 2.41 5.65 18.55
CA GLY A 229 2.85 5.85 19.92
C GLY A 229 1.75 5.66 20.96
N SER A 230 2.01 6.12 22.17
CA SER A 230 1.05 6.08 23.29
C SER A 230 0.90 7.49 23.87
N LYS A 231 -0.34 7.98 23.91
CA LYS A 231 -0.61 9.33 24.44
C LYS A 231 -0.22 9.46 25.89
N GLY A 232 0.28 10.63 26.29
CA GLY A 232 0.48 11.00 27.68
C GLY A 232 -0.85 11.09 28.42
N ARG A 233 -0.81 10.94 29.72
CA ARG A 233 -1.98 11.03 30.60
C ARG A 233 -1.70 11.93 31.78
N VAL A 234 -2.61 12.87 32.03
CA VAL A 234 -2.55 13.81 33.14
C VAL A 234 -3.86 13.71 33.87
N LYS A 235 -3.79 13.52 35.21
CA LYS A 235 -4.98 13.59 36.08
C LYS A 235 -5.21 15.04 36.41
N VAL A 236 -6.35 15.57 36.04
CA VAL A 236 -6.77 16.92 36.34
C VAL A 236 -7.85 16.86 37.42
N THR A 237 -7.60 17.51 38.57
CA THR A 237 -8.54 17.59 39.67
C THR A 237 -9.08 19.01 39.74
N THR A 238 -10.41 19.18 39.72
CA THR A 238 -11.08 20.46 39.79
C THR A 238 -11.66 20.63 41.20
N ASN A 239 -11.32 21.74 41.87
CA ASN A 239 -11.86 22.05 43.19
C ASN A 239 -13.22 22.77 43.09
N LYS A 240 -13.81 23.13 44.26
CA LYS A 240 -15.12 23.80 44.34
C LYS A 240 -15.16 25.16 43.66
N ASP A 241 -14.02 25.84 43.57
CA ASP A 241 -13.89 27.17 42.97
C ASP A 241 -13.61 27.10 41.45
N GLY A 242 -13.64 25.89 40.85
CA GLY A 242 -13.36 25.67 39.45
C GLY A 242 -11.87 25.71 39.10
N GLN A 243 -10.98 25.74 40.11
CA GLN A 243 -9.54 25.70 39.90
C GLN A 243 -9.07 24.27 39.69
N THR A 244 -8.12 24.08 38.78
CA THR A 244 -7.57 22.77 38.44
C THR A 244 -6.15 22.59 38.93
N THR A 245 -5.84 21.39 39.40
CA THR A 245 -4.47 20.91 39.65
C THR A 245 -4.18 19.71 38.79
N GLU A 246 -2.92 19.55 38.40
CA GLU A 246 -2.51 18.51 37.47
C GLU A 246 -1.49 17.56 38.09
N ASP A 247 -1.72 16.25 37.94
CA ASP A 247 -0.76 15.21 38.29
C ASP A 247 -0.42 14.41 37.03
N LYS A 248 0.84 14.43 36.64
CA LYS A 248 1.31 13.66 35.49
C LYS A 248 1.32 12.18 35.86
N ILE A 249 0.46 11.38 35.20
CA ILE A 249 0.38 9.93 35.39
C ILE A 249 1.34 9.20 34.49
N TYR A 250 1.41 9.63 33.21
CA TYR A 250 2.18 8.98 32.17
C TYR A 250 2.66 10.02 31.16
N ALA A 251 3.96 10.06 30.92
CA ALA A 251 4.55 11.06 30.01
C ALA A 251 4.19 10.82 28.52
N GLY A 252 3.70 9.65 28.20
CA GLY A 252 3.49 9.22 26.83
C GLY A 252 4.76 8.62 26.23
N GLN A 253 4.61 8.02 25.07
CA GLN A 253 5.70 7.43 24.33
C GLN A 253 5.54 7.77 22.85
N VAL A 254 6.57 8.37 22.25
CA VAL A 254 6.58 8.66 20.81
C VAL A 254 6.46 7.36 20.02
N GLY A 255 5.92 7.44 18.82
CA GLY A 255 5.76 6.29 17.95
C GLY A 255 7.09 5.66 17.57
N GLY A 256 7.05 4.36 17.24
CA GLY A 256 8.20 3.64 16.71
C GLY A 256 8.56 4.12 15.31
N ASP A 257 9.85 4.23 15.03
CA ASP A 257 10.36 4.62 13.72
C ASP A 257 10.45 3.42 12.81
N LEU A 258 10.14 3.60 11.52
CA LEU A 258 10.33 2.59 10.50
C LEU A 258 11.64 2.83 9.76
N ASN A 259 12.47 1.79 9.66
CA ASN A 259 13.67 1.80 8.82
C ASN A 259 13.37 0.91 7.62
N LEU A 260 13.31 1.48 6.43
CA LEU A 260 12.89 0.78 5.22
C LEU A 260 14.05 0.02 4.56
N THR A 261 13.69 -0.98 3.77
CA THR A 261 14.59 -1.65 2.83
C THR A 261 14.83 -0.80 1.58
N ILE A 262 13.90 0.10 1.28
CA ILE A 262 13.94 0.98 0.10
C ILE A 262 15.12 1.94 0.21
N ASN A 263 15.93 2.01 -0.85
CA ASN A 263 16.90 3.07 -1.06
C ASN A 263 16.21 4.18 -1.87
N ASN A 264 16.04 5.36 -1.28
CA ASN A 264 15.25 6.43 -1.90
C ASN A 264 15.84 6.92 -3.23
N LYS A 265 17.16 7.02 -3.32
CA LYS A 265 17.83 7.41 -4.56
C LYS A 265 17.55 6.38 -5.67
N PHE A 266 17.64 5.11 -5.33
CA PHE A 266 17.35 4.02 -6.27
C PHE A 266 15.88 4.00 -6.67
N GLN A 267 14.98 4.20 -5.71
CA GLN A 267 13.52 4.31 -5.99
C GLN A 267 13.23 5.41 -7.01
N ASP A 268 13.84 6.59 -6.82
CA ASP A 268 13.69 7.72 -7.74
C ASP A 268 14.26 7.41 -9.13
N ASP A 269 15.45 6.78 -9.17
CA ASP A 269 16.08 6.39 -10.43
C ASP A 269 15.26 5.34 -11.20
N VAL A 270 14.68 4.36 -10.49
CA VAL A 270 13.80 3.36 -11.11
C VAL A 270 12.55 4.02 -11.70
N GLU A 271 11.92 4.92 -10.96
CA GLU A 271 10.76 5.64 -11.49
C GLU A 271 11.11 6.45 -12.74
N LYS A 272 12.25 7.15 -12.72
CA LYS A 272 12.73 7.88 -13.90
C LYS A 272 12.98 6.96 -15.09
N ILE A 273 13.56 5.79 -14.86
CA ILE A 273 13.76 4.78 -15.90
C ILE A 273 12.43 4.35 -16.52
N LEU A 274 11.42 4.11 -15.70
CA LEU A 274 10.08 3.77 -16.19
C LEU A 274 9.47 4.91 -17.01
N ARG A 275 9.56 6.15 -16.53
CA ARG A 275 9.06 7.32 -17.24
C ARG A 275 9.76 7.53 -18.58
N ASP A 276 11.06 7.37 -18.62
CA ASP A 276 11.86 7.60 -19.83
C ASP A 276 11.66 6.51 -20.89
N ASN A 277 11.23 5.31 -20.51
CA ASN A 277 11.13 4.17 -21.41
C ASN A 277 9.71 3.69 -21.69
N ILE A 278 8.70 4.19 -20.98
CA ILE A 278 7.32 3.77 -21.22
C ILE A 278 6.89 4.13 -22.65
N PRO A 279 6.41 3.17 -23.46
CA PRO A 279 5.95 3.46 -24.81
C PRO A 279 4.68 4.34 -24.82
N GLY A 280 4.42 4.96 -25.97
CA GLY A 280 3.18 5.68 -26.22
C GLY A 280 2.03 4.75 -26.64
N GLY A 281 1.09 5.29 -27.41
CA GLY A 281 -0.05 4.54 -27.94
C GLY A 281 -0.98 4.03 -26.85
N ASN A 282 -1.26 2.73 -26.86
CA ASN A 282 -2.18 2.09 -25.91
C ASN A 282 -1.52 1.61 -24.60
N THR A 283 -0.25 1.87 -24.41
CA THR A 283 0.45 1.49 -23.17
C THR A 283 -0.21 2.11 -21.95
N THR A 284 -0.55 1.28 -20.94
CA THR A 284 -1.30 1.69 -19.77
C THR A 284 -0.44 1.88 -18.52
N GLY A 285 0.79 1.38 -18.54
CA GLY A 285 1.66 1.51 -17.39
C GLY A 285 3.03 0.87 -17.59
N ALA A 286 3.87 1.03 -16.59
CA ALA A 286 5.16 0.34 -16.47
C ALA A 286 5.46 0.15 -14.99
N TYR A 287 5.80 -1.08 -14.60
CA TYR A 287 5.97 -1.47 -13.19
C TYR A 287 7.26 -2.23 -13.01
N ALA A 288 7.94 -1.99 -11.90
CA ALA A 288 9.16 -2.70 -11.56
C ALA A 288 9.29 -2.91 -10.05
N VAL A 289 9.77 -4.08 -9.67
CA VAL A 289 10.15 -4.42 -8.30
C VAL A 289 11.55 -4.99 -8.31
N VAL A 290 12.42 -4.49 -7.45
CA VAL A 290 13.80 -4.95 -7.28
C VAL A 290 13.98 -5.32 -5.82
N LEU A 291 14.44 -6.54 -5.54
CA LEU A 291 14.54 -7.03 -4.18
C LEU A 291 15.78 -7.92 -3.97
N ASN A 292 16.10 -8.13 -2.70
CA ASN A 292 17.10 -9.09 -2.28
C ASN A 292 16.45 -10.49 -2.25
N PRO A 293 16.89 -11.42 -3.11
CA PRO A 293 16.27 -12.75 -3.17
C PRO A 293 16.51 -13.61 -1.93
N LYS A 294 17.52 -13.28 -1.11
CA LYS A 294 17.85 -14.03 0.10
C LYS A 294 16.96 -13.64 1.28
N THR A 295 16.58 -12.37 1.37
CA THR A 295 15.86 -11.82 2.51
C THR A 295 14.43 -11.39 2.21
N GLY A 296 14.12 -11.08 0.94
CA GLY A 296 12.88 -10.46 0.55
C GLY A 296 12.85 -8.94 0.69
N GLY A 297 13.93 -8.33 1.18
CA GLY A 297 14.01 -6.87 1.32
C GLY A 297 13.89 -6.15 -0.02
N VAL A 298 12.91 -5.25 -0.14
CA VAL A 298 12.63 -4.53 -1.39
C VAL A 298 13.51 -3.29 -1.48
N TYR A 299 14.37 -3.21 -2.49
CA TYR A 299 15.21 -2.04 -2.75
C TYR A 299 14.42 -0.92 -3.43
N ALA A 300 13.52 -1.29 -4.34
CA ALA A 300 12.62 -0.37 -5.02
C ALA A 300 11.35 -1.10 -5.48
N SER A 301 10.23 -0.40 -5.37
CA SER A 301 8.96 -0.83 -5.93
C SER A 301 8.31 0.40 -6.55
N SER A 302 8.23 0.44 -7.88
CA SER A 302 7.83 1.62 -8.62
C SER A 302 6.79 1.29 -9.69
N GLY A 303 5.84 2.18 -9.86
CA GLY A 303 4.79 2.06 -10.86
C GLY A 303 4.42 3.40 -11.46
N ILE A 304 4.27 3.39 -12.78
CA ILE A 304 3.76 4.52 -13.54
C ILE A 304 2.50 4.04 -14.26
N ASN A 305 1.40 4.74 -14.06
CA ASN A 305 0.18 4.57 -14.83
C ASN A 305 0.16 5.60 -15.96
N ARG A 306 -0.32 5.20 -17.12
CA ARG A 306 -0.41 6.06 -18.28
C ARG A 306 -1.86 6.13 -18.75
N ASP A 307 -2.37 7.34 -18.90
CA ASP A 307 -3.65 7.58 -19.56
C ASP A 307 -3.45 7.44 -21.08
N ALA A 308 -4.07 6.44 -21.69
CA ALA A 308 -3.92 6.18 -23.12
C ALA A 308 -4.49 7.30 -24.01
N THR A 309 -5.45 8.08 -23.51
CA THR A 309 -6.06 9.20 -24.25
C THR A 309 -5.19 10.44 -24.21
N THR A 310 -4.68 10.81 -23.04
CA THR A 310 -3.90 12.06 -22.85
C THR A 310 -2.40 11.84 -22.86
N GLY A 311 -1.93 10.60 -22.62
CA GLY A 311 -0.51 10.30 -22.43
C GLY A 311 0.03 10.73 -21.07
N ALA A 312 -0.82 11.23 -20.18
CA ALA A 312 -0.40 11.68 -18.84
C ALA A 312 0.12 10.51 -18.02
N LEU A 313 1.23 10.75 -17.33
CA LEU A 313 1.87 9.76 -16.47
C LEU A 313 1.61 10.10 -15.00
N THR A 314 1.19 9.09 -14.23
CA THR A 314 0.92 9.22 -12.80
C THR A 314 1.74 8.19 -12.03
N SER A 315 2.50 8.65 -11.04
CA SER A 315 3.22 7.78 -10.10
C SER A 315 2.23 6.98 -9.27
N ASP A 316 2.38 5.68 -9.25
CA ASP A 316 1.59 4.79 -8.37
C ASP A 316 2.37 3.50 -8.09
N ALA A 317 3.22 3.54 -7.06
CA ALA A 317 4.01 2.38 -6.66
C ALA A 317 3.14 1.21 -6.17
N LEU A 318 1.91 1.49 -5.74
CA LEU A 318 0.98 0.43 -5.31
C LEU A 318 0.49 -0.42 -6.47
N SER A 319 0.62 0.05 -7.71
CA SER A 319 0.27 -0.74 -8.90
C SER A 319 1.05 -2.06 -8.99
N THR A 320 2.21 -2.16 -8.33
CA THR A 320 2.99 -3.40 -8.26
C THR A 320 2.28 -4.51 -7.49
N VAL A 321 1.34 -4.17 -6.61
CA VAL A 321 0.61 -5.14 -5.76
C VAL A 321 -0.89 -5.20 -6.04
N ASN A 322 -1.47 -4.20 -6.70
CA ASN A 322 -2.92 -4.12 -6.93
C ASN A 322 -3.33 -4.14 -8.40
N GLN A 323 -2.39 -4.28 -9.32
CA GLN A 323 -2.66 -4.50 -10.73
C GLN A 323 -2.04 -5.82 -11.20
N ALA A 324 -2.82 -6.59 -11.93
CA ALA A 324 -2.41 -7.88 -12.44
C ALA A 324 -2.61 -7.93 -13.97
N ASN A 325 -1.71 -8.63 -14.64
CA ASN A 325 -1.72 -8.75 -16.09
C ASN A 325 -1.42 -10.19 -16.48
N VAL A 326 -1.84 -10.59 -17.69
CA VAL A 326 -1.25 -11.76 -18.32
C VAL A 326 0.21 -11.43 -18.63
N VAL A 327 1.13 -12.28 -18.23
CA VAL A 327 2.57 -11.97 -18.27
C VAL A 327 3.32 -12.79 -19.31
N GLY A 328 2.70 -13.83 -19.85
CA GLY A 328 3.27 -14.65 -20.90
C GLY A 328 4.42 -15.53 -20.42
N SER A 329 5.41 -15.66 -21.25
CA SER A 329 6.47 -16.66 -21.17
C SER A 329 7.35 -16.61 -19.93
N VAL A 330 7.26 -15.59 -19.09
CA VAL A 330 7.99 -15.57 -17.81
C VAL A 330 7.53 -16.68 -16.86
N VAL A 331 6.33 -17.26 -17.06
CA VAL A 331 5.85 -18.38 -16.24
C VAL A 331 6.49 -19.72 -16.62
N LYS A 332 7.15 -19.83 -17.74
CA LYS A 332 7.68 -21.12 -18.25
C LYS A 332 8.62 -21.84 -17.29
N PRO A 333 9.53 -21.17 -16.58
CA PRO A 333 10.29 -21.83 -15.52
C PRO A 333 9.40 -22.54 -14.48
N ALA A 334 8.28 -21.93 -14.10
CA ALA A 334 7.32 -22.54 -13.15
C ALA A 334 6.57 -23.72 -13.77
N THR A 335 6.21 -23.65 -15.04
CA THR A 335 5.55 -24.76 -15.76
C THR A 335 6.46 -25.98 -15.86
N ILE A 336 7.71 -25.76 -16.26
CA ILE A 336 8.71 -26.83 -16.37
C ILE A 336 9.00 -27.44 -15.00
N THR A 337 9.16 -26.61 -13.98
CA THR A 337 9.35 -27.08 -12.61
C THR A 337 8.16 -27.91 -12.14
N THR A 338 6.93 -27.52 -12.46
CA THR A 338 5.73 -28.30 -12.15
C THR A 338 5.79 -29.67 -12.81
N GLY A 339 6.29 -29.72 -14.06
CA GLY A 339 6.55 -30.99 -14.76
C GLY A 339 7.54 -31.87 -14.03
N PHE A 340 8.63 -31.31 -13.52
CA PHE A 340 9.61 -32.05 -12.71
C PHE A 340 8.98 -32.56 -11.40
N MET A 341 8.24 -31.72 -10.72
CA MET A 341 7.63 -32.07 -9.42
C MET A 341 6.58 -33.17 -9.52
N ASN A 342 5.95 -33.33 -10.69
CA ASN A 342 4.97 -34.36 -10.97
C ASN A 342 5.58 -35.55 -11.76
N ASN A 343 6.88 -35.56 -11.93
CA ASN A 343 7.64 -36.62 -12.61
C ASN A 343 7.20 -36.92 -14.05
N VAL A 344 6.60 -35.95 -14.73
CA VAL A 344 6.22 -36.09 -16.15
C VAL A 344 7.38 -35.80 -17.09
N ILE A 345 8.36 -35.05 -16.62
CA ILE A 345 9.70 -34.89 -17.17
C ILE A 345 10.72 -35.01 -16.05
N THR A 346 11.94 -35.42 -16.39
CA THR A 346 13.04 -35.57 -15.42
C THR A 346 14.32 -34.95 -16.01
N PRO A 347 15.34 -34.67 -15.22
CA PRO A 347 16.62 -34.22 -15.75
C PRO A 347 17.25 -35.17 -16.77
N GLN A 348 16.95 -36.46 -16.67
CA GLN A 348 17.45 -37.47 -17.57
C GLN A 348 16.54 -37.72 -18.77
N ASN A 349 15.29 -37.27 -18.75
CA ASN A 349 14.30 -37.45 -19.79
C ASN A 349 13.38 -36.23 -19.87
N ASN A 350 13.81 -35.22 -20.59
CA ASN A 350 13.08 -33.97 -20.76
C ASN A 350 13.08 -33.43 -22.19
N VAL A 351 13.43 -34.26 -23.17
CA VAL A 351 13.41 -33.83 -24.56
C VAL A 351 11.99 -33.95 -25.12
N LEU A 352 11.46 -32.83 -25.62
CA LEU A 352 10.18 -32.77 -26.34
C LEU A 352 10.41 -32.01 -27.63
N THR A 353 9.75 -32.46 -28.72
CA THR A 353 9.87 -31.78 -30.01
C THR A 353 8.99 -30.55 -30.07
N ASP A 354 9.59 -29.38 -30.32
CA ASP A 354 8.82 -28.20 -30.69
C ASP A 354 8.20 -28.43 -32.07
N GLN A 355 6.89 -28.30 -32.14
CA GLN A 355 6.08 -28.48 -33.34
C GLN A 355 4.76 -27.78 -33.16
N PRO A 356 4.05 -27.35 -34.22
CA PRO A 356 2.70 -26.83 -34.08
C PRO A 356 1.80 -27.81 -33.34
N ILE A 357 1.10 -27.32 -32.32
CA ILE A 357 0.14 -28.14 -31.53
C ILE A 357 -1.23 -28.02 -32.18
N LYS A 358 -1.67 -29.14 -32.78
CA LYS A 358 -2.93 -29.25 -33.49
C LYS A 358 -3.87 -30.12 -32.67
N VAL A 359 -4.83 -29.50 -32.00
CA VAL A 359 -5.88 -30.20 -31.25
C VAL A 359 -7.22 -29.98 -31.95
N ALA A 360 -8.09 -30.97 -31.87
CA ALA A 360 -9.40 -30.90 -32.51
C ALA A 360 -10.22 -29.70 -32.01
N GLY A 361 -10.80 -28.94 -32.94
CA GLY A 361 -11.67 -27.82 -32.62
C GLY A 361 -10.99 -26.47 -32.37
N THR A 362 -9.65 -26.40 -32.50
CA THR A 362 -8.92 -25.12 -32.33
C THR A 362 -7.91 -24.91 -33.47
N SER A 363 -7.54 -23.64 -33.68
CA SER A 363 -6.43 -23.31 -34.59
C SER A 363 -5.11 -23.82 -34.00
N PRO A 364 -4.12 -24.19 -34.84
CA PRO A 364 -2.80 -24.61 -34.37
C PRO A 364 -2.16 -23.56 -33.47
N LYS A 365 -1.57 -23.99 -32.36
CA LYS A 365 -0.79 -23.14 -31.45
C LYS A 365 0.69 -23.42 -31.68
N THR A 366 1.49 -22.37 -31.76
CA THR A 366 2.90 -22.47 -32.22
C THR A 366 3.84 -21.67 -31.33
N SER A 367 5.12 -21.99 -31.45
CA SER A 367 6.21 -21.15 -30.96
C SER A 367 6.55 -20.09 -32.02
N TRP A 368 7.15 -18.97 -31.61
CA TRP A 368 7.35 -17.79 -32.45
C TRP A 368 8.19 -18.06 -33.71
N TRP A 369 9.18 -18.97 -33.66
CA TRP A 369 10.04 -19.30 -34.81
C TRP A 369 9.50 -20.44 -35.65
N ASN A 370 8.48 -21.15 -35.20
CA ASN A 370 8.02 -22.42 -35.81
C ASN A 370 6.49 -22.40 -36.00
N GLN A 371 6.02 -21.46 -36.82
CA GLN A 371 4.59 -21.26 -37.01
C GLN A 371 3.94 -22.23 -37.99
N ASN A 372 4.74 -22.88 -38.86
CA ASN A 372 4.26 -23.79 -39.91
C ASN A 372 4.86 -25.19 -39.88
N GLY A 373 5.68 -25.50 -38.89
CA GLY A 373 6.35 -26.81 -38.78
C GLY A 373 7.70 -26.90 -39.44
N SER A 374 8.14 -25.88 -40.18
CA SER A 374 9.47 -25.89 -40.82
C SER A 374 10.62 -25.77 -39.82
N GLY A 375 10.34 -25.29 -38.62
CA GLY A 375 11.31 -25.13 -37.53
C GLY A 375 11.22 -26.19 -36.44
N ASN A 376 10.55 -27.32 -36.69
CA ASN A 376 10.46 -28.42 -35.73
C ASN A 376 11.85 -28.86 -35.29
N MET A 377 12.05 -28.98 -33.97
CA MET A 377 13.31 -29.48 -33.42
C MET A 377 13.12 -30.05 -32.01
N PRO A 378 13.92 -31.06 -31.63
CA PRO A 378 13.93 -31.58 -30.29
C PRO A 378 14.58 -30.55 -29.34
N LEU A 379 13.97 -30.32 -28.19
CA LEU A 379 14.45 -29.36 -27.16
C LEU A 379 14.53 -30.05 -25.81
N THR A 380 15.63 -29.83 -25.11
CA THR A 380 15.74 -30.05 -23.67
C THR A 380 15.04 -28.91 -22.94
N ALA A 381 14.78 -29.08 -21.64
CA ALA A 381 14.09 -28.08 -20.81
C ALA A 381 14.80 -26.73 -20.80
N ASP A 382 16.12 -26.72 -20.69
CA ASP A 382 16.93 -25.49 -20.76
C ASP A 382 16.84 -24.80 -22.12
N LYS A 383 16.90 -25.56 -23.22
CA LYS A 383 16.75 -25.01 -24.58
C LYS A 383 15.34 -24.49 -24.84
N ALA A 384 14.32 -25.12 -24.25
CA ALA A 384 12.96 -24.63 -24.32
C ALA A 384 12.82 -23.26 -23.64
N LEU A 385 13.52 -23.01 -22.53
CA LEU A 385 13.59 -21.71 -21.89
C LEU A 385 14.36 -20.70 -22.74
N MET A 386 15.53 -21.07 -23.25
CA MET A 386 16.36 -20.22 -24.10
C MET A 386 15.57 -19.65 -25.29
N MET A 387 14.85 -20.50 -25.99
CA MET A 387 14.08 -20.16 -27.18
C MET A 387 12.66 -19.71 -26.86
N SER A 388 12.22 -19.83 -25.62
CA SER A 388 10.84 -19.54 -25.20
C SER A 388 9.82 -20.39 -25.99
N SER A 389 9.98 -21.69 -25.98
CA SER A 389 9.08 -22.62 -26.67
C SER A 389 7.72 -22.70 -25.99
N ASN A 390 6.67 -22.26 -26.69
CA ASN A 390 5.29 -22.42 -26.21
C ASN A 390 4.87 -23.89 -26.26
N THR A 391 5.24 -24.58 -27.33
CA THR A 391 4.73 -25.95 -27.54
C THR A 391 5.41 -26.97 -26.63
N TYR A 392 6.62 -26.68 -26.16
CA TYR A 392 7.26 -27.49 -25.11
C TYR A 392 6.42 -27.49 -23.83
N VAL A 393 6.07 -26.31 -23.31
CA VAL A 393 5.30 -26.22 -22.06
C VAL A 393 3.85 -26.68 -22.23
N MET A 394 3.26 -26.52 -23.41
CA MET A 394 1.95 -27.12 -23.69
C MET A 394 2.01 -28.64 -23.60
N GLN A 395 3.07 -29.28 -24.11
CA GLN A 395 3.25 -30.72 -23.99
C GLN A 395 3.51 -31.14 -22.55
N VAL A 396 4.24 -30.35 -21.76
CA VAL A 396 4.38 -30.58 -20.30
C VAL A 396 3.01 -30.59 -19.64
N MET A 397 2.16 -29.61 -19.96
CA MET A 397 0.80 -29.53 -19.44
C MET A 397 -0.03 -30.76 -19.81
N LEU A 398 0.02 -31.20 -21.07
CA LEU A 398 -0.67 -32.42 -21.50
C LEU A 398 -0.22 -33.64 -20.68
N LYS A 399 1.09 -33.76 -20.43
CA LYS A 399 1.65 -34.83 -19.59
C LYS A 399 1.19 -34.74 -18.15
N LEU A 400 1.03 -33.54 -17.60
CA LEU A 400 0.44 -33.33 -16.26
C LEU A 400 -0.99 -33.88 -16.20
N GLY A 401 -1.72 -33.81 -17.30
CA GLY A 401 -3.05 -34.39 -17.46
C GLY A 401 -3.06 -35.86 -17.88
N GLY A 402 -1.90 -36.52 -17.95
CA GLY A 402 -1.79 -37.92 -18.31
C GLY A 402 -1.80 -38.21 -19.82
N LEU A 403 -1.62 -37.20 -20.66
CA LEU A 403 -1.68 -37.31 -22.11
C LEU A 403 -0.33 -37.03 -22.77
N ASN A 404 -0.09 -37.66 -23.89
CA ASN A 404 1.02 -37.33 -24.79
C ASN A 404 0.45 -36.71 -26.07
N TYR A 405 1.13 -35.72 -26.61
CA TYR A 405 0.66 -35.00 -27.77
C TYR A 405 0.73 -35.89 -29.03
N TYR A 406 -0.30 -35.82 -29.87
CA TYR A 406 -0.30 -36.28 -31.26
C TYR A 406 -1.22 -35.34 -32.09
N ASP A 407 -0.90 -35.17 -33.37
CA ASP A 407 -1.64 -34.30 -34.28
C ASP A 407 -3.12 -34.68 -34.32
N GLY A 408 -3.98 -33.68 -34.17
CA GLY A 408 -5.44 -33.86 -34.26
C GLY A 408 -6.08 -34.44 -33.01
N MET A 409 -5.34 -34.61 -31.91
CA MET A 409 -5.91 -35.15 -30.69
C MET A 409 -7.04 -34.31 -30.12
N SER A 410 -7.98 -34.96 -29.44
CA SER A 410 -9.04 -34.30 -28.69
C SER A 410 -8.57 -34.01 -27.25
N LEU A 411 -9.02 -32.89 -26.71
CA LEU A 411 -8.83 -32.56 -25.30
C LEU A 411 -9.95 -33.10 -24.38
N ALA A 412 -10.89 -33.89 -24.94
CA ALA A 412 -12.03 -34.41 -24.17
C ALA A 412 -11.61 -35.28 -22.98
N SER A 413 -10.47 -35.96 -23.07
CA SER A 413 -9.91 -36.80 -22.00
C SER A 413 -8.95 -36.06 -21.08
N LEU A 414 -8.60 -34.80 -21.36
CA LEU A 414 -7.76 -34.00 -20.48
C LEU A 414 -8.57 -33.60 -19.24
N PRO A 415 -8.16 -34.04 -18.05
CA PRO A 415 -8.91 -33.70 -16.84
C PRO A 415 -8.83 -32.21 -16.53
N THR A 416 -9.95 -31.62 -16.11
CA THR A 416 -10.01 -30.20 -15.71
C THR A 416 -9.11 -29.91 -14.50
N SER A 417 -8.79 -30.92 -13.70
CA SER A 417 -7.86 -30.81 -12.57
C SER A 417 -6.44 -30.41 -12.99
N VAL A 418 -6.11 -30.48 -14.27
CA VAL A 418 -4.80 -30.02 -14.77
C VAL A 418 -4.57 -28.52 -14.49
N PHE A 419 -5.64 -27.72 -14.50
CA PHE A 419 -5.55 -26.32 -14.09
C PHE A 419 -5.05 -26.18 -12.66
N GLN A 420 -5.63 -26.96 -11.73
CA GLN A 420 -5.23 -26.90 -10.33
C GLN A 420 -3.81 -27.42 -10.13
N THR A 421 -3.40 -28.43 -10.87
CA THR A 421 -2.01 -28.96 -10.83
C THR A 421 -1.02 -27.88 -11.24
N MET A 422 -1.29 -27.11 -12.31
CA MET A 422 -0.45 -25.99 -12.71
C MET A 422 -0.47 -24.88 -11.66
N ARG A 423 -1.64 -24.50 -11.15
CA ARG A 423 -1.79 -23.45 -10.13
C ARG A 423 -1.09 -23.81 -8.82
N ASP A 424 -1.12 -25.07 -8.41
CA ASP A 424 -0.38 -25.55 -7.23
C ASP A 424 1.13 -25.39 -7.44
N GLY A 425 1.63 -25.77 -8.58
CA GLY A 425 3.03 -25.59 -8.93
C GLY A 425 3.44 -24.11 -9.00
N PHE A 426 2.63 -23.28 -9.61
CA PHE A 426 2.86 -21.83 -9.73
C PHE A 426 2.82 -21.15 -8.34
N SER A 427 1.90 -21.56 -7.47
CA SER A 427 1.75 -20.99 -6.13
C SER A 427 2.97 -21.23 -5.23
N ARG A 428 3.73 -22.29 -5.47
CA ARG A 428 4.99 -22.54 -4.75
C ARG A 428 6.02 -21.45 -5.00
N PHE A 429 5.93 -20.76 -6.13
CA PHE A 429 6.74 -19.60 -6.49
C PHE A 429 6.11 -18.27 -6.07
N GLY A 430 4.87 -18.27 -5.58
CA GLY A 430 4.12 -17.06 -5.24
C GLY A 430 3.16 -16.57 -6.31
N LEU A 431 3.05 -17.25 -7.45
CA LEU A 431 2.12 -16.87 -8.52
C LEU A 431 0.70 -17.27 -8.18
N GLY A 432 -0.23 -16.32 -8.25
CA GLY A 432 -1.64 -16.53 -7.99
C GLY A 432 -2.04 -16.55 -6.51
N VAL A 433 -1.13 -16.27 -5.61
CA VAL A 433 -1.35 -16.18 -4.16
C VAL A 433 -0.79 -14.88 -3.61
N LYS A 434 -1.15 -14.51 -2.40
CA LYS A 434 -0.56 -13.33 -1.73
C LYS A 434 0.93 -13.55 -1.50
N THR A 435 1.73 -12.53 -1.80
CA THR A 435 3.17 -12.55 -1.53
C THR A 435 3.47 -12.32 -0.05
N GLY A 436 2.56 -11.72 0.69
CA GLY A 436 2.76 -11.35 2.09
C GLY A 436 3.46 -10.01 2.25
N ILE A 437 3.60 -9.22 1.18
CA ILE A 437 4.17 -7.86 1.27
C ILE A 437 3.47 -7.06 2.36
N ASP A 438 4.24 -6.28 3.10
CA ASP A 438 3.74 -5.44 4.18
C ASP A 438 3.11 -4.13 3.69
N LEU A 439 2.18 -4.27 2.74
CA LEU A 439 1.33 -3.20 2.21
C LEU A 439 -0.12 -3.67 2.20
N PRO A 440 -1.08 -2.78 2.49
CA PRO A 440 -2.49 -3.13 2.35
C PRO A 440 -2.90 -3.20 0.88
N GLY A 441 -3.97 -3.96 0.58
CA GLY A 441 -4.57 -3.97 -0.74
C GLY A 441 -3.90 -4.88 -1.76
N GLU A 442 -3.03 -5.79 -1.34
CA GLU A 442 -2.46 -6.79 -2.24
C GLU A 442 -3.55 -7.67 -2.83
N ILE A 443 -3.54 -7.84 -4.17
CA ILE A 443 -4.42 -8.77 -4.88
C ILE A 443 -3.64 -10.01 -5.32
N THR A 444 -4.37 -11.08 -5.60
CA THR A 444 -3.77 -12.35 -6.06
C THR A 444 -3.84 -12.53 -7.57
N GLY A 445 -4.44 -11.60 -8.30
CA GLY A 445 -4.70 -11.69 -9.73
C GLY A 445 -6.04 -12.36 -10.04
N LEU A 446 -6.38 -12.40 -11.32
CA LEU A 446 -7.60 -13.05 -11.81
C LEU A 446 -7.30 -14.46 -12.26
N ARG A 447 -8.13 -15.40 -11.85
CA ARG A 447 -8.09 -16.79 -12.28
C ARG A 447 -9.15 -17.03 -13.34
N GLY A 448 -8.76 -17.60 -14.47
CA GLY A 448 -9.70 -18.01 -15.49
C GLY A 448 -10.56 -19.18 -15.04
N LYS A 449 -11.72 -19.36 -15.70
CA LYS A 449 -12.62 -20.48 -15.46
C LYS A 449 -11.96 -21.81 -15.82
N THR A 450 -12.30 -22.86 -15.10
CA THR A 450 -11.69 -24.21 -15.25
C THR A 450 -12.74 -25.28 -15.54
N THR A 451 -13.86 -24.92 -16.19
CA THR A 451 -14.87 -25.87 -16.57
C THR A 451 -14.45 -26.71 -17.78
N ARG A 452 -15.20 -27.75 -18.10
CA ARG A 452 -14.94 -28.59 -19.28
C ARG A 452 -14.88 -27.75 -20.56
N GLU A 453 -15.70 -26.72 -20.68
CA GLU A 453 -15.74 -25.83 -21.83
C GLU A 453 -14.45 -25.01 -21.99
N ASP A 454 -13.75 -24.77 -20.89
CA ASP A 454 -12.54 -23.95 -20.85
C ASP A 454 -11.26 -24.79 -21.02
N ILE A 455 -11.36 -26.09 -21.25
CA ILE A 455 -10.20 -27.00 -21.20
C ILE A 455 -9.10 -26.60 -22.20
N GLY A 456 -9.45 -26.02 -23.35
CA GLY A 456 -8.48 -25.49 -24.30
C GLY A 456 -7.59 -24.40 -23.73
N LYS A 457 -8.09 -23.67 -22.71
CA LYS A 457 -7.34 -22.63 -22.02
C LYS A 457 -6.19 -23.19 -21.16
N ALA A 458 -6.19 -24.48 -20.86
CA ALA A 458 -5.06 -25.11 -20.17
C ALA A 458 -3.77 -25.04 -21.03
N LEU A 459 -3.88 -25.07 -22.35
CA LEU A 459 -2.76 -24.82 -23.24
C LEU A 459 -2.21 -23.40 -23.02
N ASP A 460 -3.09 -22.41 -22.98
CA ASP A 460 -2.72 -21.01 -22.79
C ASP A 460 -2.14 -20.75 -21.38
N GLU A 461 -2.71 -21.38 -20.34
CA GLU A 461 -2.19 -21.27 -18.98
C GLU A 461 -0.73 -21.70 -18.87
N SER A 462 -0.33 -22.73 -19.61
CA SER A 462 1.02 -23.28 -19.56
C SER A 462 2.11 -22.28 -19.96
N PHE A 463 1.77 -21.24 -20.72
CA PHE A 463 2.71 -20.19 -21.13
C PHE A 463 2.25 -18.78 -20.77
N GLY A 464 1.41 -18.65 -19.74
CA GLY A 464 1.09 -17.35 -19.13
C GLY A 464 0.07 -16.51 -19.87
N GLN A 465 -0.83 -17.12 -20.64
CA GLN A 465 -1.86 -16.42 -21.44
C GLN A 465 -3.27 -16.58 -20.91
N TYR A 466 -3.44 -16.95 -19.66
CA TYR A 466 -4.77 -17.15 -19.06
C TYR A 466 -4.94 -16.43 -17.73
N ASP A 467 -4.34 -16.93 -16.65
CA ASP A 467 -4.39 -16.26 -15.36
C ASP A 467 -3.53 -14.99 -15.38
N THR A 468 -3.87 -14.03 -14.51
CA THR A 468 -3.11 -12.78 -14.38
C THR A 468 -2.31 -12.75 -13.09
N TYR A 469 -1.19 -12.02 -13.10
CA TYR A 469 -0.27 -11.93 -11.97
C TYR A 469 0.19 -10.49 -11.76
N THR A 470 0.51 -10.14 -10.50
CA THR A 470 1.07 -8.83 -10.15
C THR A 470 2.58 -8.80 -10.36
N THR A 471 3.14 -7.62 -10.48
CA THR A 471 4.60 -7.43 -10.56
C THR A 471 5.29 -7.94 -9.28
N MET A 472 4.68 -7.72 -8.11
CA MET A 472 5.22 -8.22 -6.83
C MET A 472 5.25 -9.75 -6.78
N GLN A 473 4.23 -10.42 -7.32
CA GLN A 473 4.23 -11.87 -7.45
C GLN A 473 5.38 -12.35 -8.34
N LEU A 474 5.63 -11.69 -9.46
CA LEU A 474 6.77 -12.00 -10.32
C LEU A 474 8.11 -11.79 -9.62
N ALA A 475 8.22 -10.76 -8.79
CA ALA A 475 9.42 -10.49 -8.01
C ALA A 475 9.68 -11.60 -6.97
N GLN A 476 8.66 -12.04 -6.25
CA GLN A 476 8.78 -13.18 -5.33
C GLN A 476 9.14 -14.47 -6.07
N TYR A 477 8.56 -14.66 -7.23
CA TYR A 477 8.81 -15.79 -8.11
C TYR A 477 10.29 -15.85 -8.52
N VAL A 478 10.83 -14.78 -9.07
CA VAL A 478 12.24 -14.76 -9.48
C VAL A 478 13.19 -14.85 -8.29
N ALA A 479 12.84 -14.27 -7.15
CA ALA A 479 13.60 -14.42 -5.92
C ALA A 479 13.67 -15.89 -5.49
N THR A 480 12.56 -16.62 -5.59
CA THR A 480 12.48 -18.05 -5.28
C THR A 480 13.39 -18.87 -6.18
N ILE A 481 13.43 -18.54 -7.48
CA ILE A 481 14.37 -19.19 -8.42
C ILE A 481 15.82 -18.88 -8.02
N ALA A 482 16.11 -17.61 -7.74
CA ALA A 482 17.48 -17.14 -7.49
C ALA A 482 18.07 -17.67 -6.18
N ASN A 483 17.26 -17.91 -5.16
CA ASN A 483 17.74 -18.35 -3.85
C ASN A 483 17.75 -19.88 -3.63
N GLY A 484 17.39 -20.63 -4.66
CA GLY A 484 17.42 -22.09 -4.57
C GLY A 484 16.09 -22.74 -4.19
N GLY A 485 14.99 -22.00 -4.23
CA GLY A 485 13.64 -22.56 -4.05
C GLY A 485 12.93 -22.16 -2.77
N TYR A 486 13.42 -21.15 -2.07
CA TYR A 486 12.77 -20.64 -0.85
C TYR A 486 11.90 -19.42 -1.21
N ARG A 487 10.60 -19.54 -0.98
CA ARG A 487 9.67 -18.43 -1.19
C ARG A 487 9.73 -17.50 0.02
N VAL A 488 10.58 -16.48 -0.06
CA VAL A 488 10.73 -15.49 1.01
C VAL A 488 9.64 -14.42 0.90
N ARG A 489 9.17 -13.95 2.05
CA ARG A 489 8.22 -12.85 2.11
C ARG A 489 8.90 -11.55 1.70
N PRO A 490 8.42 -10.87 0.64
CA PRO A 490 8.92 -9.52 0.35
C PRO A 490 8.45 -8.56 1.44
N HIS A 491 9.34 -7.64 1.83
CA HIS A 491 9.01 -6.66 2.86
C HIS A 491 9.71 -5.33 2.59
N ILE A 492 9.08 -4.26 3.05
CA ILE A 492 9.54 -2.88 2.87
C ILE A 492 10.13 -2.33 4.17
N VAL A 493 9.64 -2.78 5.32
CA VAL A 493 10.22 -2.41 6.61
C VAL A 493 11.29 -3.41 7.01
N GLN A 494 12.54 -2.90 7.17
CA GLN A 494 13.69 -3.71 7.58
C GLN A 494 13.77 -3.85 9.10
N SER A 495 13.49 -2.76 9.81
CA SER A 495 13.57 -2.74 11.27
C SER A 495 12.68 -1.64 11.84
N ILE A 496 12.36 -1.78 13.13
CA ILE A 496 11.58 -0.81 13.89
C ILE A 496 12.43 -0.35 15.07
N THR A 497 12.55 0.97 15.24
CA THR A 497 13.24 1.57 16.38
C THR A 497 12.22 2.14 17.34
N ASN A 498 12.12 1.53 18.53
CA ASN A 498 11.25 2.01 19.60
C ASN A 498 12.07 2.75 20.66
N HIS A 499 11.38 3.57 21.46
CA HIS A 499 11.93 4.17 22.65
C HIS A 499 11.43 3.39 23.88
N ASN A 500 12.34 3.01 24.77
CA ASN A 500 11.95 2.37 26.03
C ASN A 500 11.59 3.42 27.10
N SER A 501 11.23 2.97 28.30
CA SER A 501 10.88 3.84 29.43
C SER A 501 11.99 4.80 29.87
N LYS A 502 13.24 4.54 29.48
CA LYS A 502 14.40 5.38 29.75
C LYS A 502 14.79 6.28 28.58
N ASN A 503 13.92 6.41 27.55
CA ASN A 503 14.18 7.11 26.29
C ASN A 503 15.37 6.58 25.50
N GLN A 504 15.76 5.33 25.71
CA GLN A 504 16.77 4.65 24.93
C GLN A 504 16.15 4.04 23.67
N LYS A 505 16.83 4.17 22.55
CA LYS A 505 16.39 3.57 21.28
C LYS A 505 16.68 2.07 21.28
N VAL A 506 15.67 1.28 20.97
CA VAL A 506 15.77 -0.17 20.82
C VAL A 506 15.31 -0.54 19.41
N THR A 507 16.24 -1.07 18.62
CA THR A 507 15.94 -1.45 17.23
C THR A 507 15.69 -2.96 17.15
N THR A 508 14.56 -3.34 16.56
CA THR A 508 14.19 -4.72 16.28
C THR A 508 14.21 -4.94 14.78
N THR A 509 15.07 -5.87 14.32
CA THR A 509 15.15 -6.21 12.90
C THR A 509 14.01 -7.16 12.54
N ILE A 510 13.34 -6.91 11.40
CA ILE A 510 12.37 -7.83 10.84
C ILE A 510 13.10 -9.04 10.27
N PRO A 511 12.82 -10.26 10.76
CA PRO A 511 13.53 -11.44 10.29
C PRO A 511 13.10 -11.81 8.87
N THR A 512 13.98 -12.52 8.15
CA THR A 512 13.63 -13.18 6.90
C THR A 512 12.56 -14.24 7.17
N GLU A 513 11.45 -14.19 6.45
CA GLU A 513 10.35 -15.15 6.58
C GLU A 513 10.25 -16.01 5.33
N ILE A 514 10.38 -17.33 5.51
CA ILE A 514 10.21 -18.31 4.45
C ILE A 514 8.75 -18.77 4.48
N MET A 515 8.00 -18.48 3.42
CA MET A 515 6.58 -18.80 3.31
C MET A 515 6.31 -20.20 2.74
N GLY A 516 7.30 -20.76 2.09
CA GLY A 516 7.19 -22.09 1.46
C GLY A 516 8.46 -22.42 0.70
N THR A 517 8.49 -23.61 0.13
CA THR A 517 9.64 -24.08 -0.65
C THR A 517 9.18 -24.75 -1.94
N VAL A 518 10.03 -24.65 -2.95
CA VAL A 518 9.93 -25.44 -4.18
C VAL A 518 10.76 -26.71 -3.95
N ASN A 519 10.12 -27.87 -3.98
CA ASN A 519 10.75 -29.15 -3.68
C ASN A 519 11.46 -29.75 -4.92
N TRP A 520 12.34 -29.00 -5.53
CA TRP A 520 13.19 -29.48 -6.61
C TRP A 520 14.53 -30.01 -6.08
N ASN A 521 15.14 -30.91 -6.81
CA ASN A 521 16.50 -31.33 -6.50
C ASN A 521 17.51 -30.43 -7.23
N ALA A 522 18.80 -30.63 -6.96
CA ALA A 522 19.87 -29.82 -7.56
C ALA A 522 19.89 -29.87 -9.10
N ASP A 523 19.66 -31.04 -9.68
CA ASP A 523 19.67 -31.22 -11.13
C ASP A 523 18.49 -30.51 -11.81
N GLN A 524 17.30 -30.57 -11.19
CA GLN A 524 16.10 -29.89 -11.68
C GLN A 524 16.30 -28.38 -11.64
N ARG A 525 16.79 -27.87 -10.52
CA ARG A 525 17.10 -26.43 -10.36
C ARG A 525 18.15 -25.99 -11.37
N GLN A 526 19.19 -26.79 -11.59
CA GLN A 526 20.28 -26.45 -12.50
C GLN A 526 19.79 -26.28 -13.94
N LEU A 527 18.84 -27.12 -14.39
CA LEU A 527 18.25 -26.98 -15.72
C LEU A 527 17.49 -25.65 -15.89
N ILE A 528 16.77 -25.22 -14.86
CA ILE A 528 16.08 -23.92 -14.87
C ILE A 528 17.12 -22.78 -14.91
N TRP A 529 18.16 -22.85 -14.08
CA TRP A 529 19.23 -21.85 -14.06
C TRP A 529 20.00 -21.81 -15.39
N ASP A 530 20.33 -22.96 -15.96
CA ASP A 530 20.99 -23.06 -17.25
C ASP A 530 20.14 -22.42 -18.35
N GLY A 531 18.84 -22.71 -18.36
CA GLY A 531 17.92 -22.15 -19.34
C GLY A 531 17.85 -20.63 -19.23
N MET A 532 17.74 -20.10 -18.02
CA MET A 532 17.68 -18.64 -17.80
C MET A 532 19.03 -17.95 -18.10
N ASN A 533 20.14 -18.63 -17.91
CA ASN A 533 21.45 -18.15 -18.38
C ASN A 533 21.51 -18.14 -19.91
N GLU A 534 21.08 -19.19 -20.56
CA GLU A 534 21.10 -19.33 -22.03
C GLU A 534 20.19 -18.30 -22.71
N VAL A 535 19.09 -17.91 -22.11
CA VAL A 535 18.23 -16.82 -22.59
C VAL A 535 19.06 -15.58 -22.92
N VAL A 536 20.05 -15.26 -22.08
CA VAL A 536 20.88 -14.07 -22.19
C VAL A 536 22.19 -14.34 -22.93
N HIS A 537 22.86 -15.46 -22.63
CA HIS A 537 24.27 -15.66 -22.97
C HIS A 537 24.53 -16.70 -24.08
N SER A 538 23.48 -17.38 -24.54
CA SER A 538 23.64 -18.30 -25.67
C SER A 538 24.08 -17.56 -26.94
N SER A 539 24.95 -18.14 -27.70
CA SER A 539 25.35 -17.63 -29.02
C SER A 539 24.30 -17.87 -30.10
N SER A 540 23.26 -18.65 -29.82
CA SER A 540 22.15 -18.91 -30.73
C SER A 540 21.40 -17.62 -31.06
N SER A 541 21.03 -17.46 -32.33
CA SER A 541 20.15 -16.38 -32.77
C SER A 541 18.72 -16.48 -32.19
N TYR A 542 18.38 -17.64 -31.65
CA TYR A 542 17.07 -17.87 -31.00
C TYR A 542 17.05 -17.49 -29.51
N ALA A 543 18.17 -17.07 -28.93
CA ALA A 543 18.20 -16.59 -27.55
C ALA A 543 17.35 -15.30 -27.41
N THR A 544 16.36 -15.32 -26.54
CA THR A 544 15.32 -14.29 -26.51
C THR A 544 15.67 -13.06 -25.65
N GLY A 545 16.73 -13.13 -24.84
CA GLY A 545 17.15 -12.08 -23.92
C GLY A 545 18.57 -11.55 -24.18
N ALA A 546 19.10 -11.66 -25.39
CA ALA A 546 20.46 -11.27 -25.74
C ALA A 546 20.75 -9.76 -25.50
N GLY A 547 19.72 -8.92 -25.42
CA GLY A 547 19.88 -7.50 -25.08
C GLY A 547 20.43 -7.24 -23.68
N LEU A 548 20.46 -8.27 -22.83
CA LEU A 548 20.98 -8.18 -21.45
C LEU A 548 22.43 -8.71 -21.31
N LYS A 549 23.04 -9.19 -22.38
CA LYS A 549 24.33 -9.90 -22.34
C LYS A 549 25.51 -9.04 -21.85
N ASP A 550 25.43 -7.73 -22.03
CA ASP A 550 26.53 -6.82 -21.68
C ASP A 550 26.47 -6.32 -20.23
N ILE A 551 25.45 -6.72 -19.49
CA ILE A 551 25.31 -6.35 -18.08
C ILE A 551 26.39 -7.04 -17.25
N LYS A 552 27.07 -6.29 -16.38
CA LYS A 552 28.08 -6.78 -15.46
C LYS A 552 27.71 -6.40 -14.02
N PRO A 553 27.75 -7.35 -13.07
CA PRO A 553 27.94 -8.81 -13.26
C PRO A 553 26.84 -9.42 -14.15
N ALA A 554 27.17 -10.57 -14.75
CA ALA A 554 26.27 -11.25 -15.68
C ALA A 554 24.95 -11.64 -15.04
N VAL A 555 23.85 -11.46 -15.77
CA VAL A 555 22.51 -11.76 -15.31
C VAL A 555 21.94 -12.99 -16.00
N SER A 556 21.02 -13.65 -15.33
CA SER A 556 20.11 -14.64 -15.90
C SER A 556 18.72 -14.02 -16.02
N ALA A 557 17.91 -14.47 -16.97
CA ALA A 557 16.60 -13.86 -17.19
C ALA A 557 15.63 -14.81 -17.88
N LYS A 558 14.35 -14.47 -17.82
CA LYS A 558 13.32 -14.98 -18.72
C LYS A 558 12.48 -13.80 -19.20
N THR A 559 12.36 -13.68 -20.49
CA THR A 559 11.51 -12.66 -21.12
C THR A 559 10.10 -13.19 -21.32
N GLY A 560 9.15 -12.29 -21.41
CA GLY A 560 7.76 -12.61 -21.73
C GLY A 560 7.14 -11.57 -22.63
N THR A 561 6.30 -12.05 -23.54
CA THR A 561 5.44 -11.24 -24.39
C THR A 561 4.08 -11.92 -24.41
N ALA A 562 3.08 -11.29 -23.81
CA ALA A 562 1.73 -11.84 -23.76
C ALA A 562 0.82 -11.05 -24.69
N GLU A 563 0.00 -11.76 -25.45
CA GLU A 563 -1.02 -11.13 -26.31
C GLU A 563 -2.20 -10.66 -25.45
N THR A 564 -2.60 -9.40 -25.63
CA THR A 564 -3.68 -8.76 -24.90
C THR A 564 -4.51 -7.88 -25.82
N PHE A 565 -5.61 -7.32 -25.28
CA PHE A 565 -6.40 -6.29 -25.93
C PHE A 565 -6.51 -5.09 -24.98
N THR A 566 -6.26 -3.91 -25.52
CA THR A 566 -6.41 -2.64 -24.80
C THR A 566 -7.23 -1.70 -25.65
N ASN A 567 -8.35 -1.21 -25.11
CA ASN A 567 -9.29 -0.34 -25.85
C ASN A 567 -9.75 -0.96 -27.20
N GLY A 568 -9.96 -2.29 -27.22
CA GLY A 568 -10.38 -3.00 -28.42
C GLY A 568 -9.28 -3.23 -29.47
N GLN A 569 -8.04 -2.84 -29.19
CA GLN A 569 -6.89 -3.03 -30.09
C GLN A 569 -5.98 -4.15 -29.59
N PRO A 570 -5.41 -4.98 -30.48
CA PRO A 570 -4.38 -5.95 -30.09
C PRO A 570 -3.16 -5.24 -29.51
N THR A 571 -2.76 -5.66 -28.32
CA THR A 571 -1.57 -5.14 -27.63
C THR A 571 -0.78 -6.29 -27.04
N LEU A 572 0.35 -5.96 -26.42
CA LEU A 572 1.25 -6.93 -25.80
C LEU A 572 1.56 -6.48 -24.37
N THR A 573 1.71 -7.44 -23.47
CA THR A 573 2.39 -7.20 -22.20
C THR A 573 3.85 -7.60 -22.37
N SER A 574 4.76 -6.66 -22.18
CA SER A 574 6.20 -6.89 -22.18
C SER A 574 6.68 -7.12 -20.75
N SER A 575 7.19 -8.28 -20.44
CA SER A 575 7.58 -8.66 -19.08
C SER A 575 9.00 -9.23 -19.02
N LEU A 576 9.59 -9.16 -17.82
CA LEU A 576 10.94 -9.65 -17.56
C LEU A 576 11.03 -10.08 -16.10
N ILE A 577 11.62 -11.26 -15.89
CA ILE A 577 12.17 -11.65 -14.59
C ILE A 577 13.66 -11.89 -14.76
N SER A 578 14.46 -11.45 -13.82
CA SER A 578 15.92 -11.53 -13.91
C SER A 578 16.56 -11.55 -12.52
N PHE A 579 17.73 -12.16 -12.44
CA PHE A 579 18.55 -12.16 -11.24
C PHE A 579 20.02 -12.23 -11.60
N VAL A 580 20.87 -11.79 -10.69
CA VAL A 580 22.31 -12.02 -10.77
C VAL A 580 22.62 -13.25 -9.92
N PRO A 581 23.14 -14.34 -10.52
CA PRO A 581 23.42 -15.57 -9.76
C PRO A 581 24.31 -15.32 -8.54
N ASN A 582 23.93 -15.92 -7.40
CA ASN A 582 24.67 -15.85 -6.13
C ASN A 582 24.88 -14.42 -5.62
N SER A 583 23.94 -13.54 -5.87
CA SER A 583 23.98 -12.14 -5.45
C SER A 583 22.77 -11.74 -4.62
N ASP A 584 22.71 -10.46 -4.26
CA ASP A 584 21.65 -9.88 -3.46
C ASP A 584 20.59 -9.14 -4.29
N VAL A 585 20.50 -9.41 -5.60
CA VAL A 585 19.56 -8.69 -6.47
C VAL A 585 18.80 -9.60 -7.43
N ALA A 586 17.50 -9.38 -7.50
CA ALA A 586 16.58 -9.91 -8.50
C ALA A 586 15.54 -8.85 -8.83
N LEU A 587 14.95 -8.93 -10.02
CA LEU A 587 13.95 -7.94 -10.45
C LEU A 587 12.85 -8.54 -11.31
N ALA A 588 11.72 -7.84 -11.33
CA ALA A 588 10.62 -8.09 -12.24
C ALA A 588 10.17 -6.76 -12.87
N VAL A 589 9.85 -6.81 -14.16
CA VAL A 589 9.35 -5.66 -14.92
C VAL A 589 8.12 -6.10 -15.70
N VAL A 590 7.07 -5.26 -15.70
CA VAL A 590 5.85 -5.49 -16.48
C VAL A 590 5.44 -4.19 -17.16
N VAL A 591 5.25 -4.23 -18.47
CA VAL A 591 4.78 -3.09 -19.27
C VAL A 591 3.56 -3.53 -20.08
N PRO A 592 2.33 -3.27 -19.58
CA PRO A 592 1.11 -3.70 -20.26
C PRO A 592 0.67 -2.72 -21.35
N GLY A 593 -0.05 -3.24 -22.34
CA GLY A 593 -0.68 -2.45 -23.39
C GLY A 593 0.27 -1.93 -24.48
N VAL A 594 1.42 -2.56 -24.65
CA VAL A 594 2.40 -2.17 -25.69
C VAL A 594 1.83 -2.52 -27.07
N ASP A 595 1.81 -1.57 -27.98
CA ASP A 595 1.25 -1.78 -29.33
C ASP A 595 2.09 -2.75 -30.19
N GLN A 596 3.40 -2.74 -30.01
CA GLN A 596 4.31 -3.66 -30.72
C GLN A 596 5.49 -4.04 -29.81
N ALA A 597 5.94 -5.31 -29.92
CA ALA A 597 7.08 -5.84 -29.17
C ALA A 597 8.45 -5.44 -29.78
N THR A 598 8.49 -4.57 -30.76
CA THR A 598 9.66 -4.32 -31.61
C THR A 598 10.86 -3.68 -30.92
N GLU A 599 10.68 -3.09 -29.73
CA GLU A 599 11.74 -2.33 -29.07
C GLU A 599 12.33 -2.99 -27.84
N ASN A 600 11.88 -4.20 -27.45
CA ASN A 600 12.36 -4.91 -26.27
C ASN A 600 12.37 -4.01 -25.02
N VAL A 601 11.27 -3.32 -24.78
CA VAL A 601 11.16 -2.34 -23.69
C VAL A 601 11.46 -2.96 -22.33
N ASN A 602 11.05 -4.20 -22.11
CA ASN A 602 11.36 -4.97 -20.89
C ASN A 602 12.87 -5.08 -20.65
N GLN A 603 13.65 -5.38 -21.70
CA GLN A 603 15.10 -5.52 -21.60
C GLN A 603 15.80 -4.17 -21.42
N LYS A 604 15.35 -3.12 -22.11
CA LYS A 604 15.88 -1.76 -21.93
C LYS A 604 15.69 -1.28 -20.49
N ILE A 605 14.52 -1.48 -19.93
CA ILE A 605 14.22 -1.13 -18.53
C ILE A 605 15.07 -1.96 -17.57
N GLY A 606 15.14 -3.27 -17.76
CA GLY A 606 15.94 -4.16 -16.93
C GLY A 606 17.42 -3.79 -16.91
N LYS A 607 18.00 -3.51 -18.08
CA LYS A 607 19.39 -3.07 -18.19
C LYS A 607 19.66 -1.76 -17.45
N ALA A 608 18.78 -0.77 -17.61
CA ALA A 608 18.89 0.51 -16.93
C ALA A 608 18.75 0.36 -15.41
N ILE A 609 17.83 -0.50 -14.93
CA ILE A 609 17.65 -0.77 -13.50
C ILE A 609 18.91 -1.40 -12.91
N TYR A 610 19.52 -2.35 -13.56
CA TYR A 610 20.78 -2.96 -13.06
C TYR A 610 21.89 -1.93 -12.97
N ALA A 611 22.05 -1.06 -13.96
CA ALA A 611 23.05 0.02 -13.89
C ALA A 611 22.81 0.95 -12.71
N ALA A 612 21.57 1.34 -12.46
CA ALA A 612 21.18 2.16 -11.32
C ALA A 612 21.40 1.43 -9.98
N TYR A 613 21.09 0.14 -9.92
CA TYR A 613 21.28 -0.68 -8.72
C TYR A 613 22.75 -0.70 -8.28
N TRP A 614 23.68 -0.97 -9.18
CA TRP A 614 25.10 -1.02 -8.86
C TRP A 614 25.64 0.35 -8.45
N LYS A 615 25.12 1.41 -9.03
CA LYS A 615 25.49 2.79 -8.69
C LYS A 615 24.92 3.21 -7.32
N ASP A 616 23.64 2.98 -7.08
CA ASP A 616 22.92 3.57 -5.93
C ASP A 616 22.96 2.69 -4.68
N VAL A 617 22.93 1.36 -4.84
CA VAL A 617 22.81 0.42 -3.73
C VAL A 617 24.16 -0.22 -3.39
N GLU A 618 24.79 -0.91 -4.34
CA GLU A 618 26.03 -1.65 -4.10
C GLU A 618 27.24 -0.72 -3.96
N HIS A 619 27.31 0.32 -4.75
CA HIS A 619 28.43 1.27 -4.66
C HIS A 619 28.40 2.06 -3.35
N ALA A 620 27.21 2.39 -2.86
CA ALA A 620 27.06 3.01 -1.54
C ALA A 620 27.57 2.11 -0.41
N SER A 621 27.30 0.78 -0.49
CA SER A 621 27.78 -0.19 0.50
C SER A 621 29.28 -0.47 0.40
N SER A 622 29.90 -0.30 -0.77
CA SER A 622 31.35 -0.46 -0.96
C SER A 622 32.15 0.76 -0.53
N ALA A 623 31.55 1.96 -0.53
CA ALA A 623 32.18 3.20 -0.03
C ALA A 623 32.29 3.21 1.50
N ASP A 624 31.46 2.44 2.21
CA ASP A 624 31.48 2.29 3.66
C ASP A 624 32.48 1.20 4.14
N LYS A 625 33.12 0.50 3.22
CA LYS A 625 34.19 -0.46 3.47
C LYS A 625 35.59 0.14 3.24
#